data_6d099cfa3576e1c0fd678d16b10580f2
#
_entry.id   6d099cfa3576e1c0fd678d16b10580f2
#
_cell.length_a   1.000
_cell.length_b   1.000
_cell.length_c   1.000
_cell.angle_alpha   90.00
_cell.angle_beta   90.00
_cell.angle_gamma   90.00
#
_symmetry.space_group_name_H-M   'P 1'
#
loop_
_entity.id
_entity.type
_entity.pdbx_description
1 polymer ?
#
loop_
_entity_poly.entity_id
_entity_poly.type
_entity_poly.pdbx_seq_one_letter_code
_entity_poly.pdbx_strand_id
1 'polypeptide(L)'
;MGEEPRRGSASQLPSSDSPVMRRIPFGSAEAPPLPSKIIAIGRNYREHAAELGNVAPDQEPLLFLKSPSALVVGGGEIVLPPESSRVDYEGELALVIGRKAKSWPQERWLDALAGVCCANDVTARDLQKKDGQWARAKSFDTFCPIGPEIVAQLDPSDLPIETRVNGAVKQSGRTSQMVFSPAFLVAYVSRMMTLLPGDLILTGTPAGIGPLSPGDVVEIEIEQIGILKNRVA
;
A
#
# COMPACT_ATOMS: atom_id res chain seq x y z
N MET A 1 70.73 -11.39 -3.40
CA MET A 1 69.63 -11.09 -2.50
C MET A 1 68.90 -9.88 -3.09
N GLY A 2 67.83 -10.10 -3.79
CA GLY A 2 67.02 -9.05 -4.44
C GLY A 2 65.65 -9.10 -3.80
N GLU A 3 65.23 -8.01 -3.17
CA GLU A 3 63.89 -7.80 -2.66
C GLU A 3 62.92 -7.46 -3.80
N GLU A 4 61.85 -8.25 -3.91
CA GLU A 4 60.70 -7.91 -4.76
C GLU A 4 59.82 -6.83 -4.07
N PRO A 5 59.30 -5.83 -4.81
CA PRO A 5 58.36 -4.87 -4.23
C PRO A 5 56.96 -5.46 -4.15
N ARG A 6 56.35 -5.40 -2.94
CA ARG A 6 54.96 -5.77 -2.67
C ARG A 6 54.01 -4.92 -3.53
N ARG A 7 53.17 -5.58 -4.33
CA ARG A 7 52.05 -4.96 -5.06
C ARG A 7 51.01 -4.52 -4.07
N GLY A 8 50.70 -3.22 -4.06
CA GLY A 8 49.65 -2.62 -3.28
C GLY A 8 48.29 -3.13 -3.72
N SER A 9 47.46 -3.48 -2.76
CA SER A 9 46.05 -3.84 -2.97
C SER A 9 45.28 -2.62 -3.45
N ALA A 10 44.78 -2.69 -4.68
CA ALA A 10 43.80 -1.72 -5.17
C ALA A 10 42.52 -1.84 -4.37
N SER A 11 42.21 -0.80 -3.62
CA SER A 11 40.88 -0.64 -2.99
C SER A 11 39.84 -0.53 -4.10
N GLN A 12 38.99 -1.54 -4.23
CA GLN A 12 37.81 -1.45 -5.07
C GLN A 12 36.88 -0.39 -4.47
N LEU A 13 36.69 0.70 -5.18
CA LEU A 13 35.61 1.65 -4.91
C LEU A 13 34.27 0.92 -5.07
N PRO A 14 33.30 1.17 -4.19
CA PRO A 14 31.97 0.58 -4.35
C PRO A 14 31.36 1.09 -5.67
N SER A 15 30.81 0.15 -6.45
CA SER A 15 30.10 0.47 -7.68
C SER A 15 28.91 1.40 -7.39
N SER A 16 28.83 2.51 -8.10
CA SER A 16 27.79 3.56 -7.96
C SER A 16 26.43 3.19 -8.58
N ASP A 17 26.09 1.91 -8.67
CA ASP A 17 24.88 1.41 -9.31
C ASP A 17 23.78 1.03 -8.29
N SER A 18 23.60 1.80 -7.22
CA SER A 18 22.34 1.74 -6.48
C SER A 18 21.25 2.38 -7.35
N PRO A 19 20.13 1.71 -7.60
CA PRO A 19 19.05 2.29 -8.39
C PRO A 19 18.56 3.57 -7.71
N VAL A 20 18.56 4.67 -8.45
CA VAL A 20 18.11 5.97 -7.95
C VAL A 20 16.58 5.93 -7.87
N MET A 21 16.04 6.15 -6.68
CA MET A 21 14.58 6.27 -6.49
C MET A 21 14.02 7.36 -7.41
N ARG A 22 12.92 7.03 -8.09
CA ARG A 22 12.22 7.96 -8.99
C ARG A 22 10.83 8.21 -8.47
N ARG A 23 10.41 9.47 -8.48
CA ARG A 23 9.05 9.90 -8.14
C ARG A 23 8.27 10.15 -9.43
N ILE A 24 7.14 9.48 -9.58
CA ILE A 24 6.29 9.54 -10.77
C ILE A 24 4.94 10.13 -10.34
N PRO A 25 4.64 11.39 -10.72
CA PRO A 25 3.34 11.99 -10.44
C PRO A 25 2.22 11.20 -11.13
N PHE A 26 1.14 10.96 -10.42
CA PHE A 26 -0.05 10.35 -11.01
C PHE A 26 -0.59 11.22 -12.14
N GLY A 27 -1.05 10.59 -13.21
CA GLY A 27 -1.54 11.30 -14.40
C GLY A 27 -0.46 11.86 -15.32
N SER A 28 0.83 11.73 -14.97
CA SER A 28 1.93 12.04 -15.89
C SER A 28 2.03 10.99 -17.00
N ALA A 29 2.76 11.32 -18.08
CA ALA A 29 2.99 10.39 -19.18
C ALA A 29 3.78 9.12 -18.78
N GLU A 30 4.50 9.17 -17.66
CA GLU A 30 5.25 8.05 -17.10
C GLU A 30 4.42 7.18 -16.14
N ALA A 31 3.30 7.71 -15.63
CA ALA A 31 2.43 6.96 -14.74
C ALA A 31 1.68 5.86 -15.52
N PRO A 32 1.45 4.69 -14.88
CA PRO A 32 0.60 3.68 -15.46
C PRO A 32 -0.85 4.20 -15.59
N PRO A 33 -1.69 3.56 -16.42
CA PRO A 33 -3.10 3.90 -16.54
C PRO A 33 -3.85 3.71 -15.21
N LEU A 34 -5.10 4.18 -15.15
CA LEU A 34 -5.98 3.89 -14.01
C LEU A 34 -6.18 2.38 -13.87
N PRO A 35 -6.36 1.88 -12.64
CA PRO A 35 -6.47 0.45 -12.38
C PRO A 35 -7.70 -0.18 -13.05
N SER A 36 -7.53 -1.38 -13.60
CA SER A 36 -8.66 -2.23 -14.00
C SER A 36 -9.31 -2.87 -12.79
N LYS A 37 -8.56 -3.04 -11.70
CA LYS A 37 -8.99 -3.57 -10.41
C LYS A 37 -8.09 -3.09 -9.29
N ILE A 38 -8.67 -3.02 -8.10
CA ILE A 38 -7.96 -2.75 -6.84
C ILE A 38 -8.17 -3.97 -5.96
N ILE A 39 -7.09 -4.71 -5.71
CA ILE A 39 -7.07 -5.87 -4.83
C ILE A 39 -6.62 -5.40 -3.45
N ALA A 40 -7.33 -5.77 -2.41
CA ALA A 40 -6.95 -5.43 -1.05
C ALA A 40 -6.83 -6.68 -0.17
N ILE A 41 -5.97 -6.59 0.84
CA ILE A 41 -5.60 -7.69 1.71
C ILE A 41 -6.12 -7.43 3.12
N GLY A 42 -7.09 -8.22 3.54
CA GLY A 42 -7.65 -8.12 4.88
C GLY A 42 -6.77 -8.79 5.94
N ARG A 43 -6.69 -8.17 7.13
CA ARG A 43 -6.06 -8.75 8.34
C ARG A 43 -4.58 -9.13 8.16
N ASN A 44 -3.83 -8.35 7.39
CA ASN A 44 -2.42 -8.63 7.11
C ASN A 44 -1.45 -8.13 8.20
N TYR A 45 -1.96 -7.61 9.30
CA TYR A 45 -1.21 -7.29 10.52
C TYR A 45 -1.88 -8.00 11.71
N ARG A 46 -1.10 -8.73 12.50
CA ARG A 46 -1.65 -9.55 13.62
C ARG A 46 -2.38 -8.71 14.66
N GLU A 47 -1.81 -7.56 15.01
CA GLU A 47 -2.40 -6.64 16.00
C GLU A 47 -3.73 -6.04 15.50
N HIS A 48 -3.80 -5.65 14.22
CA HIS A 48 -5.04 -5.19 13.62
C HIS A 48 -6.13 -6.28 13.60
N ALA A 49 -5.77 -7.51 13.26
CA ALA A 49 -6.72 -8.62 13.31
C ALA A 49 -7.27 -8.82 14.73
N ALA A 50 -6.40 -8.77 15.74
CA ALA A 50 -6.77 -8.90 17.16
C ALA A 50 -7.66 -7.74 17.65
N GLU A 51 -7.38 -6.49 17.22
CA GLU A 51 -8.19 -5.31 17.51
C GLU A 51 -9.66 -5.48 17.09
N LEU A 52 -9.89 -6.18 15.97
CA LEU A 52 -11.22 -6.51 15.46
C LEU A 52 -11.80 -7.81 16.02
N GLY A 53 -11.15 -8.43 17.00
CA GLY A 53 -11.57 -9.72 17.57
C GLY A 53 -11.40 -10.90 16.61
N ASN A 54 -10.50 -10.79 15.63
CA ASN A 54 -10.21 -11.80 14.63
C ASN A 54 -8.79 -12.37 14.81
N VAL A 55 -8.53 -13.49 14.14
CA VAL A 55 -7.19 -14.04 13.98
C VAL A 55 -6.67 -13.67 12.60
N ALA A 56 -5.41 -13.26 12.52
CA ALA A 56 -4.77 -13.05 11.23
C ALA A 56 -4.63 -14.40 10.49
N PRO A 57 -4.92 -14.46 9.18
CA PRO A 57 -4.71 -15.67 8.40
C PRO A 57 -3.20 -15.98 8.34
N ASP A 58 -2.84 -17.27 8.39
CA ASP A 58 -1.45 -17.73 8.39
C ASP A 58 -1.08 -18.58 7.17
N GLN A 59 -2.05 -19.07 6.42
CA GLN A 59 -1.84 -19.92 5.24
C GLN A 59 -2.07 -19.18 3.94
N GLU A 60 -3.20 -18.44 3.85
CA GLU A 60 -3.59 -17.73 2.64
C GLU A 60 -4.13 -16.34 2.97
N PRO A 61 -3.77 -15.30 2.17
CA PRO A 61 -4.30 -13.95 2.34
C PRO A 61 -5.82 -13.90 2.15
N LEU A 62 -6.50 -13.12 2.97
CA LEU A 62 -7.88 -12.76 2.76
C LEU A 62 -7.96 -11.66 1.69
N LEU A 63 -8.43 -12.01 0.50
CA LEU A 63 -8.55 -11.07 -0.62
C LEU A 63 -9.96 -10.49 -0.73
N PHE A 64 -10.04 -9.21 -1.04
CA PHE A 64 -11.26 -8.57 -1.50
C PHE A 64 -10.94 -7.52 -2.57
N LEU A 65 -11.97 -7.00 -3.23
CA LEU A 65 -11.83 -6.00 -4.26
C LEU A 65 -12.45 -4.68 -3.80
N LYS A 66 -11.82 -3.56 -4.20
CA LYS A 66 -12.45 -2.25 -4.21
C LYS A 66 -12.75 -1.86 -5.66
N SER A 67 -13.85 -1.13 -5.85
CA SER A 67 -14.18 -0.60 -7.17
C SER A 67 -13.14 0.44 -7.60
N PRO A 68 -12.70 0.46 -8.87
CA PRO A 68 -11.91 1.56 -9.40
C PRO A 68 -12.56 2.93 -9.27
N SER A 69 -13.90 3.02 -9.21
CA SER A 69 -14.63 4.27 -8.98
C SER A 69 -14.41 4.88 -7.59
N ALA A 70 -13.94 4.08 -6.62
CA ALA A 70 -13.60 4.55 -5.28
C ALA A 70 -12.28 5.35 -5.24
N LEU A 71 -11.50 5.35 -6.33
CA LEU A 71 -10.15 5.90 -6.37
C LEU A 71 -10.16 7.43 -6.30
N VAL A 72 -9.31 7.98 -5.42
CA VAL A 72 -8.94 9.39 -5.35
C VAL A 72 -7.42 9.50 -5.40
N VAL A 73 -6.89 10.25 -6.35
CA VAL A 73 -5.46 10.33 -6.61
C VAL A 73 -4.87 11.65 -6.10
N GLY A 74 -3.72 11.55 -5.42
CA GLY A 74 -2.90 12.72 -5.06
C GLY A 74 -3.44 13.57 -3.90
N GLY A 75 -4.39 13.08 -3.15
CA GLY A 75 -5.13 13.82 -2.14
C GLY A 75 -6.54 14.19 -2.64
N GLY A 76 -7.33 14.83 -1.82
CA GLY A 76 -8.73 15.15 -2.12
C GLY A 76 -9.63 14.88 -0.93
N GLU A 77 -10.93 14.90 -1.13
CA GLU A 77 -11.90 14.71 -0.06
C GLU A 77 -12.34 13.25 0.05
N ILE A 78 -12.50 12.79 1.28
CA ILE A 78 -13.22 11.57 1.62
C ILE A 78 -14.63 11.97 1.98
N VAL A 79 -15.61 11.54 1.19
CA VAL A 79 -17.02 11.87 1.40
C VAL A 79 -17.68 10.76 2.22
N LEU A 80 -18.26 11.13 3.37
CA LEU A 80 -18.95 10.16 4.23
C LEU A 80 -20.35 9.89 3.66
N PRO A 81 -20.68 8.64 3.30
CA PRO A 81 -21.99 8.31 2.74
C PRO A 81 -23.08 8.30 3.84
N PRO A 82 -24.30 8.79 3.55
CA PRO A 82 -25.40 8.76 4.51
C PRO A 82 -25.88 7.35 4.86
N GLU A 83 -25.50 6.34 4.09
CA GLU A 83 -25.84 4.93 4.28
C GLU A 83 -25.03 4.26 5.39
N SER A 84 -23.95 4.89 5.88
CA SER A 84 -23.08 4.33 6.92
C SER A 84 -23.07 5.23 8.16
N SER A 85 -23.22 4.62 9.31
CA SER A 85 -23.09 5.30 10.60
C SER A 85 -21.67 5.33 11.15
N ARG A 86 -20.74 4.60 10.52
CA ARG A 86 -19.34 4.54 10.92
C ARG A 86 -18.40 4.27 9.76
N VAL A 87 -17.61 5.25 9.41
CA VAL A 87 -16.55 5.15 8.39
C VAL A 87 -15.20 5.27 9.09
N ASP A 88 -14.34 4.27 8.92
CA ASP A 88 -13.00 4.22 9.51
C ASP A 88 -11.92 4.46 8.44
N TYR A 89 -10.76 5.05 8.87
CA TYR A 89 -9.53 5.10 8.08
C TYR A 89 -8.73 3.80 8.28
N GLU A 90 -7.97 3.43 7.24
CA GLU A 90 -7.01 2.32 7.25
C GLU A 90 -5.80 2.72 6.39
N GLY A 91 -4.72 3.21 7.04
CA GLY A 91 -3.49 3.60 6.34
C GLY A 91 -2.72 2.37 5.87
N GLU A 92 -2.34 2.34 4.59
CA GLU A 92 -1.73 1.19 3.92
C GLU A 92 -0.60 1.57 2.98
N LEU A 93 0.29 0.61 2.73
CA LEU A 93 1.14 0.60 1.56
C LEU A 93 0.35 0.09 0.35
N ALA A 94 0.42 0.77 -0.78
CA ALA A 94 -0.10 0.28 -2.06
C ALA A 94 1.03 -0.09 -3.02
N LEU A 95 0.94 -1.26 -3.63
CA LEU A 95 1.80 -1.70 -4.72
C LEU A 95 1.13 -1.33 -6.04
N VAL A 96 1.82 -0.56 -6.89
CA VAL A 96 1.31 -0.14 -8.20
C VAL A 96 1.93 -1.03 -9.28
N ILE A 97 1.11 -1.78 -9.99
CA ILE A 97 1.60 -2.70 -11.03
C ILE A 97 2.06 -1.90 -12.27
N GLY A 98 3.25 -2.22 -12.77
CA GLY A 98 3.88 -1.55 -13.90
C GLY A 98 3.84 -2.36 -15.21
N ARG A 99 3.63 -3.66 -15.12
CA ARG A 99 3.55 -4.56 -16.30
C ARG A 99 2.60 -5.71 -16.10
N LYS A 100 2.14 -6.30 -17.20
CA LYS A 100 1.30 -7.50 -17.14
C LYS A 100 2.02 -8.63 -16.40
N ALA A 101 1.41 -9.13 -15.33
CA ALA A 101 1.95 -10.22 -14.51
C ALA A 101 0.90 -11.32 -14.33
N LYS A 102 1.28 -12.56 -14.69
CA LYS A 102 0.51 -13.79 -14.49
C LYS A 102 1.47 -14.88 -14.01
N SER A 103 1.14 -15.52 -12.88
CA SER A 103 2.02 -16.50 -12.22
C SER A 103 3.45 -15.96 -12.05
N TRP A 104 3.56 -14.73 -11.54
CA TRP A 104 4.82 -14.00 -11.45
C TRP A 104 5.71 -14.62 -10.38
N PRO A 105 7.01 -14.81 -10.64
CA PRO A 105 7.93 -15.39 -9.66
C PRO A 105 8.18 -14.41 -8.49
N GLN A 106 8.14 -14.93 -7.27
CA GLN A 106 8.22 -14.12 -6.06
C GLN A 106 9.56 -13.39 -5.94
N GLU A 107 10.64 -13.99 -6.35
CA GLU A 107 12.00 -13.41 -6.31
C GLU A 107 12.18 -12.23 -7.26
N ARG A 108 11.25 -12.04 -8.21
CA ARG A 108 11.25 -10.94 -9.17
C ARG A 108 10.09 -9.96 -8.98
N TRP A 109 9.49 -9.93 -7.80
CA TRP A 109 8.27 -9.16 -7.54
C TRP A 109 8.41 -7.65 -7.82
N LEU A 110 9.58 -7.07 -7.52
CA LEU A 110 9.84 -5.65 -7.82
C LEU A 110 9.79 -5.34 -9.31
N ASP A 111 10.17 -6.29 -10.17
CA ASP A 111 10.11 -6.10 -11.63
C ASP A 111 8.66 -5.97 -12.15
N ALA A 112 7.67 -6.42 -11.38
CA ALA A 112 6.26 -6.30 -11.75
C ALA A 112 5.71 -4.90 -11.47
N LEU A 113 6.37 -4.12 -10.60
CA LEU A 113 5.86 -2.84 -10.11
C LEU A 113 6.28 -1.67 -11.00
N ALA A 114 5.41 -0.68 -11.11
CA ALA A 114 5.77 0.70 -11.44
C ALA A 114 6.38 1.40 -10.23
N GLY A 115 5.97 1.03 -9.03
CA GLY A 115 6.43 1.53 -7.76
C GLY A 115 5.41 1.32 -6.66
N VAL A 116 5.52 2.11 -5.60
CA VAL A 116 4.68 2.06 -4.40
C VAL A 116 4.16 3.44 -4.05
N CYS A 117 3.06 3.52 -3.30
CA CYS A 117 2.53 4.76 -2.76
C CYS A 117 1.79 4.53 -1.44
N CYS A 118 1.42 5.60 -0.73
CA CYS A 118 0.48 5.53 0.37
C CYS A 118 -0.93 5.30 -0.14
N ALA A 119 -1.76 4.61 0.66
CA ALA A 119 -3.18 4.42 0.39
C ALA A 119 -4.01 4.49 1.68
N ASN A 120 -5.29 4.79 1.53
CA ASN A 120 -6.28 4.69 2.60
C ASN A 120 -7.40 3.74 2.17
N ASP A 121 -7.50 2.58 2.83
CA ASP A 121 -8.59 1.63 2.60
C ASP A 121 -9.82 2.02 3.44
N VAL A 122 -10.42 3.18 3.10
CA VAL A 122 -11.58 3.72 3.81
C VAL A 122 -12.72 2.69 3.84
N THR A 123 -13.32 2.52 5.03
CA THR A 123 -14.23 1.41 5.30
C THR A 123 -15.49 1.86 6.04
N ALA A 124 -16.67 1.62 5.46
CA ALA A 124 -17.96 1.68 6.14
C ALA A 124 -18.11 0.47 7.07
N ARG A 125 -17.70 0.62 8.32
CA ARG A 125 -17.48 -0.49 9.25
C ARG A 125 -18.75 -1.24 9.65
N ASP A 126 -19.86 -0.54 9.80
CA ASP A 126 -21.17 -1.11 10.08
C ASP A 126 -21.67 -1.96 8.91
N LEU A 127 -21.47 -1.48 7.66
CA LEU A 127 -21.83 -2.23 6.45
C LEU A 127 -20.93 -3.44 6.24
N GLN A 128 -19.63 -3.31 6.54
CA GLN A 128 -18.69 -4.43 6.49
C GLN A 128 -19.15 -5.61 7.35
N LYS A 129 -19.63 -5.32 8.57
CA LYS A 129 -20.16 -6.35 9.48
C LYS A 129 -21.49 -6.93 9.00
N LYS A 130 -22.36 -6.06 8.44
CA LYS A 130 -23.71 -6.43 8.01
C LYS A 130 -23.71 -7.32 6.78
N ASP A 131 -22.88 -7.00 5.77
CA ASP A 131 -22.97 -7.61 4.45
C ASP A 131 -22.24 -8.95 4.34
N GLY A 132 -21.21 -9.18 5.15
CA GLY A 132 -20.33 -10.34 5.04
C GLY A 132 -19.40 -10.30 3.83
N GLN A 133 -19.87 -9.84 2.67
CA GLN A 133 -19.04 -9.48 1.52
C GLN A 133 -18.80 -7.97 1.49
N TRP A 134 -17.54 -7.55 1.35
CA TRP A 134 -17.12 -6.19 1.68
C TRP A 134 -17.22 -5.19 0.52
N ALA A 135 -17.71 -5.61 -0.65
CA ALA A 135 -17.71 -4.76 -1.85
C ALA A 135 -18.35 -3.39 -1.61
N ARG A 136 -19.56 -3.33 -1.02
CA ARG A 136 -20.23 -2.07 -0.70
C ARG A 136 -19.47 -1.26 0.35
N ALA A 137 -19.09 -1.90 1.44
CA ALA A 137 -18.42 -1.24 2.56
C ALA A 137 -17.07 -0.61 2.20
N LYS A 138 -16.43 -1.10 1.15
CA LYS A 138 -15.08 -0.73 0.71
C LYS A 138 -15.04 0.06 -0.60
N SER A 139 -16.19 0.30 -1.26
CA SER A 139 -16.20 0.84 -2.62
C SER A 139 -17.14 2.02 -2.85
N PHE A 140 -17.54 2.74 -1.81
CA PHE A 140 -18.15 4.05 -2.01
C PHE A 140 -17.16 4.95 -2.76
N ASP A 141 -17.68 5.89 -3.54
CA ASP A 141 -16.84 6.91 -4.16
C ASP A 141 -15.95 7.56 -3.10
N THR A 142 -14.72 7.87 -3.44
CA THR A 142 -13.68 8.43 -2.57
C THR A 142 -13.10 7.50 -1.48
N PHE A 143 -13.49 6.23 -1.41
CA PHE A 143 -13.03 5.30 -0.38
C PHE A 143 -11.67 4.64 -0.66
N CYS A 144 -10.96 5.06 -1.71
CA CYS A 144 -9.61 4.60 -2.02
C CYS A 144 -8.67 5.76 -2.38
N PRO A 145 -8.36 6.66 -1.44
CA PRO A 145 -7.30 7.64 -1.66
C PRO A 145 -5.95 6.96 -1.81
N ILE A 146 -5.15 7.41 -2.80
CA ILE A 146 -3.76 6.99 -3.02
C ILE A 146 -2.87 8.20 -3.32
N GLY A 147 -1.59 8.10 -2.99
CA GLY A 147 -0.64 9.17 -3.30
C GLY A 147 0.53 9.25 -2.32
N PRO A 148 1.21 10.40 -2.28
CA PRO A 148 1.05 11.54 -3.18
C PRO A 148 1.56 11.28 -4.60
N GLU A 149 2.57 10.42 -4.74
CA GLU A 149 3.23 10.03 -5.98
C GLU A 149 3.52 8.53 -5.96
N ILE A 150 3.86 7.95 -7.10
CA ILE A 150 4.41 6.60 -7.21
C ILE A 150 5.92 6.69 -7.03
N VAL A 151 6.46 5.98 -6.05
CA VAL A 151 7.91 5.89 -5.83
C VAL A 151 8.41 4.59 -6.42
N ALA A 152 9.15 4.70 -7.53
CA ALA A 152 9.76 3.57 -8.22
C ALA A 152 11.14 3.22 -7.64
N GLN A 153 11.56 1.98 -7.82
CA GLN A 153 12.89 1.48 -7.41
C GLN A 153 13.15 1.59 -5.90
N LEU A 154 12.09 1.49 -5.10
CA LEU A 154 12.13 1.41 -3.65
C LEU A 154 11.76 0.00 -3.22
N ASP A 155 12.55 -0.61 -2.33
CA ASP A 155 12.16 -1.82 -1.62
C ASP A 155 11.36 -1.44 -0.36
N PRO A 156 10.05 -1.68 -0.34
CA PRO A 156 9.21 -1.30 0.80
C PRO A 156 9.09 -2.41 1.86
N SER A 157 10.01 -3.35 1.93
CA SER A 157 9.91 -4.53 2.80
C SER A 157 9.98 -4.19 4.30
N ASP A 158 10.64 -3.07 4.66
CA ASP A 158 10.73 -2.63 6.06
C ASP A 158 10.76 -1.10 6.18
N LEU A 159 9.60 -0.48 5.98
CA LEU A 159 9.40 0.96 6.12
C LEU A 159 8.43 1.27 7.26
N PRO A 160 8.69 2.34 8.06
CA PRO A 160 7.69 2.89 8.97
C PRO A 160 6.46 3.37 8.21
N ILE A 161 5.29 3.04 8.76
CA ILE A 161 4.00 3.55 8.33
C ILE A 161 3.26 4.16 9.52
N GLU A 162 2.75 5.37 9.35
CA GLU A 162 2.03 6.11 10.38
C GLU A 162 0.77 6.76 9.81
N THR A 163 -0.32 6.70 10.57
CA THR A 163 -1.55 7.44 10.25
C THR A 163 -1.85 8.44 11.34
N ARG A 164 -2.08 9.70 10.96
CA ARG A 164 -2.51 10.77 11.87
C ARG A 164 -3.92 11.23 11.49
N VAL A 165 -4.71 11.55 12.51
CA VAL A 165 -5.99 12.24 12.35
C VAL A 165 -5.91 13.52 13.16
N ASN A 166 -6.09 14.67 12.50
CA ASN A 166 -5.96 16.00 13.09
C ASN A 166 -4.60 16.20 13.79
N GLY A 167 -3.53 15.68 13.21
CA GLY A 167 -2.18 15.73 13.74
C GLY A 167 -1.86 14.73 14.85
N ALA A 168 -2.86 14.01 15.40
CA ALA A 168 -2.64 12.98 16.41
C ALA A 168 -2.36 11.63 15.77
N VAL A 169 -1.25 10.99 16.14
CA VAL A 169 -0.90 9.62 15.71
C VAL A 169 -1.96 8.65 16.20
N LYS A 170 -2.50 7.87 15.27
CA LYS A 170 -3.51 6.84 15.50
C LYS A 170 -3.02 5.44 15.17
N GLN A 171 -2.30 5.29 14.05
CA GLN A 171 -1.66 4.04 13.67
C GLN A 171 -0.16 4.28 13.59
N SER A 172 0.62 3.31 14.03
CA SER A 172 2.08 3.29 13.90
C SER A 172 2.52 1.84 13.76
N GLY A 173 3.27 1.53 12.71
CA GLY A 173 3.76 0.19 12.42
C GLY A 173 4.89 0.19 11.40
N ARG A 174 5.23 -1.00 10.94
CA ARG A 174 6.23 -1.20 9.88
C ARG A 174 5.71 -2.18 8.85
N THR A 175 6.08 -2.01 7.60
CA THR A 175 5.71 -2.93 6.52
C THR A 175 6.26 -4.35 6.73
N SER A 176 7.37 -4.50 7.47
CA SER A 176 7.93 -5.81 7.87
C SER A 176 7.05 -6.59 8.87
N GLN A 177 6.06 -5.94 9.50
CA GLN A 177 5.11 -6.59 10.40
C GLN A 177 3.94 -7.27 9.67
N MET A 178 3.86 -7.14 8.34
CA MET A 178 2.87 -7.84 7.52
C MET A 178 3.02 -9.36 7.67
N VAL A 179 1.88 -10.05 7.80
CA VAL A 179 1.85 -11.53 7.80
C VAL A 179 2.29 -12.08 6.44
N PHE A 180 1.77 -11.50 5.37
CA PHE A 180 2.16 -11.81 4.00
C PHE A 180 2.91 -10.62 3.42
N SER A 181 4.19 -10.82 3.08
CA SER A 181 5.04 -9.77 2.55
C SER A 181 4.58 -9.27 1.17
N PRO A 182 4.96 -8.06 0.76
CA PRO A 182 4.68 -7.55 -0.59
C PRO A 182 5.10 -8.51 -1.71
N ALA A 183 6.27 -9.15 -1.58
CA ALA A 183 6.77 -10.14 -2.52
C ALA A 183 5.83 -11.35 -2.66
N PHE A 184 5.38 -11.87 -1.52
CA PHE A 184 4.43 -12.97 -1.49
C PHE A 184 3.09 -12.57 -2.13
N LEU A 185 2.57 -11.37 -1.81
CA LEU A 185 1.29 -10.89 -2.31
C LEU A 185 1.28 -10.74 -3.83
N VAL A 186 2.32 -10.17 -4.45
CA VAL A 186 2.43 -10.08 -5.92
C VAL A 186 2.40 -11.47 -6.56
N ALA A 187 3.21 -12.40 -6.05
CA ALA A 187 3.27 -13.76 -6.56
C ALA A 187 1.92 -14.48 -6.37
N TYR A 188 1.33 -14.39 -5.17
CA TYR A 188 0.07 -15.05 -4.84
C TYR A 188 -1.08 -14.54 -5.69
N VAL A 189 -1.30 -13.23 -5.72
CA VAL A 189 -2.41 -12.61 -6.48
C VAL A 189 -2.26 -12.89 -7.99
N SER A 190 -1.04 -12.82 -8.52
CA SER A 190 -0.80 -13.05 -9.96
C SER A 190 -1.08 -14.50 -10.40
N ARG A 191 -1.10 -15.47 -9.49
CA ARG A 191 -1.53 -16.86 -9.81
C ARG A 191 -3.02 -16.94 -10.10
N MET A 192 -3.83 -16.19 -9.37
CA MET A 192 -5.29 -16.20 -9.49
C MET A 192 -5.79 -15.22 -10.56
N MET A 193 -5.34 -13.97 -10.48
CA MET A 193 -5.78 -12.88 -11.36
C MET A 193 -4.61 -12.33 -12.16
N THR A 194 -4.75 -12.18 -13.48
CA THR A 194 -3.76 -11.45 -14.26
C THR A 194 -3.72 -10.01 -13.80
N LEU A 195 -2.57 -9.54 -13.34
CA LEU A 195 -2.33 -8.14 -13.01
C LEU A 195 -1.97 -7.38 -14.29
N LEU A 196 -2.50 -6.18 -14.43
CA LEU A 196 -2.27 -5.28 -15.55
C LEU A 196 -1.59 -3.99 -15.06
N PRO A 197 -0.88 -3.26 -15.94
CA PRO A 197 -0.35 -1.95 -15.57
C PRO A 197 -1.45 -1.05 -14.99
N GLY A 198 -1.15 -0.41 -13.87
CA GLY A 198 -2.06 0.43 -13.11
C GLY A 198 -2.87 -0.29 -12.03
N ASP A 199 -3.03 -1.61 -12.08
CA ASP A 199 -3.69 -2.35 -10.99
C ASP A 199 -2.99 -2.09 -9.67
N LEU A 200 -3.78 -2.07 -8.58
CA LEU A 200 -3.29 -1.82 -7.24
C LEU A 200 -3.43 -3.07 -6.36
N ILE A 201 -2.44 -3.28 -5.48
CA ILE A 201 -2.55 -4.20 -4.36
C ILE A 201 -2.39 -3.37 -3.09
N LEU A 202 -3.46 -3.20 -2.30
CA LEU A 202 -3.45 -2.63 -0.97
C LEU A 202 -3.04 -3.72 0.01
N THR A 203 -2.01 -3.48 0.83
CA THR A 203 -1.30 -4.56 1.54
C THR A 203 -1.80 -4.84 2.95
N GLY A 204 -2.83 -4.13 3.40
CA GLY A 204 -3.34 -4.22 4.77
C GLY A 204 -2.81 -3.11 5.66
N THR A 205 -3.52 -2.87 6.75
CA THR A 205 -3.30 -1.76 7.70
C THR A 205 -2.82 -2.26 9.06
N PRO A 206 -1.95 -1.52 9.77
CA PRO A 206 -1.61 -1.79 11.17
C PRO A 206 -2.79 -1.48 12.11
N ALA A 207 -2.68 -1.85 13.39
CA ALA A 207 -3.68 -1.52 14.43
C ALA A 207 -3.80 -0.01 14.65
N GLY A 208 -4.90 0.42 15.25
CA GLY A 208 -5.22 1.81 15.56
C GLY A 208 -6.20 2.46 14.58
N ILE A 209 -7.00 1.65 13.87
CA ILE A 209 -8.11 2.15 13.04
C ILE A 209 -9.14 2.89 13.89
N GLY A 210 -9.89 3.79 13.28
CA GLY A 210 -10.91 4.54 14.01
C GLY A 210 -11.82 5.37 13.10
N PRO A 211 -12.91 5.92 13.68
CA PRO A 211 -13.90 6.63 12.92
C PRO A 211 -13.39 7.99 12.42
N LEU A 212 -13.86 8.37 11.26
CA LEU A 212 -13.73 9.69 10.66
C LEU A 212 -15.02 10.50 10.88
N SER A 213 -14.83 11.81 11.04
CA SER A 213 -15.93 12.81 11.16
C SER A 213 -15.76 13.90 10.12
N PRO A 214 -16.83 14.56 9.68
CA PRO A 214 -16.74 15.71 8.79
C PRO A 214 -15.80 16.78 9.35
N GLY A 215 -14.91 17.30 8.52
CA GLY A 215 -13.89 18.27 8.89
C GLY A 215 -12.56 17.68 9.33
N ASP A 216 -12.48 16.38 9.60
CA ASP A 216 -11.21 15.73 9.94
C ASP A 216 -10.19 15.83 8.79
N VAL A 217 -8.92 15.83 9.17
CA VAL A 217 -7.77 15.70 8.26
C VAL A 217 -7.06 14.41 8.60
N VAL A 218 -6.98 13.49 7.63
CA VAL A 218 -6.24 12.24 7.76
C VAL A 218 -4.97 12.29 6.92
N GLU A 219 -3.85 11.92 7.53
CA GLU A 219 -2.53 11.89 6.91
C GLU A 219 -1.94 10.50 7.09
N ILE A 220 -1.49 9.91 5.97
CA ILE A 220 -0.80 8.61 5.97
C ILE A 220 0.60 8.85 5.47
N GLU A 221 1.58 8.61 6.31
CA GLU A 221 2.99 8.77 6.02
C GLU A 221 3.67 7.41 5.95
N ILE A 222 4.41 7.18 4.89
CA ILE A 222 5.34 6.06 4.79
C ILE A 222 6.72 6.63 4.48
N GLU A 223 7.70 6.24 5.29
CA GLU A 223 9.07 6.71 5.12
C GLU A 223 9.56 6.49 3.69
N GLN A 224 10.28 7.47 3.13
CA GLN A 224 10.78 7.51 1.74
C GLN A 224 9.69 7.62 0.66
N ILE A 225 8.42 7.37 0.97
CA ILE A 225 7.31 7.49 0.00
C ILE A 225 6.72 8.90 0.08
N GLY A 226 6.34 9.36 1.27
CA GLY A 226 5.78 10.69 1.48
C GLY A 226 4.49 10.63 2.28
N ILE A 227 3.69 11.70 2.19
CA ILE A 227 2.46 11.88 2.96
C ILE A 227 1.27 12.00 2.01
N LEU A 228 0.33 11.08 2.12
CA LEU A 228 -1.00 11.20 1.54
C LEU A 228 -1.89 11.93 2.55
N LYS A 229 -2.48 13.05 2.12
CA LYS A 229 -3.32 13.89 2.98
C LYS A 229 -4.72 14.05 2.37
N ASN A 230 -5.74 13.76 3.16
CA ASN A 230 -7.13 13.89 2.77
C ASN A 230 -7.92 14.67 3.82
N ARG A 231 -8.90 15.45 3.36
CA ARG A 231 -9.92 16.08 4.20
C ARG A 231 -11.19 15.22 4.15
N VAL A 232 -11.90 15.14 5.26
CA VAL A 232 -13.20 14.47 5.35
C VAL A 232 -14.32 15.48 5.16
N ALA A 233 -15.22 15.24 4.20
CA ALA A 233 -16.37 16.09 3.88
C ALA A 233 -17.69 15.51 4.42
#